data_a3ffe0bac5f456fbd6d6d4e9b1800225
#
_entry.id   a3ffe0bac5f456fbd6d6d4e9b1800225
#
_cell.length_a   1.000
_cell.length_b   1.000
_cell.length_c   1.000
_cell.angle_alpha   90.00
_cell.angle_beta   90.00
_cell.angle_gamma   90.00
#
_symmetry.space_group_name_H-M   'P 1'
#
loop_
_entity.id
_entity.type
_entity.pdbx_description
1 polymer ?
#
loop_
_entity_poly.entity_id
_entity_poly.type
_entity_poly.pdbx_seq_one_letter_code
_entity_poly.pdbx_strand_id
1 'polypeptide(L)'
;PLFYRGANIARLKQAKAQEEQAKIQFQTTLLKAGNEVSNALYQYQMTSDKAVSREIQVNSARKAAEDTKELFNLGTSTYLEVLSAEQSYLSAQLSEVADTFDRMQSVISLYQALGGGREK
;
A
#
# COMPACT_ATOMS: atom_id res chain seq x y z
N PRO A 1 39.33 47.43 -8.82
CA PRO A 1 40.22 46.55 -9.00
C PRO A 1 40.37 45.31 -8.16
N LEU A 2 41.35 45.15 -7.27
CA LEU A 2 41.60 43.86 -6.58
C LEU A 2 40.46 43.38 -5.71
N PHE A 3 39.68 44.24 -5.10
CA PHE A 3 38.52 43.89 -4.27
C PHE A 3 37.36 43.37 -5.11
N TYR A 4 37.17 43.88 -6.33
CA TYR A 4 36.12 43.38 -7.24
C TYR A 4 36.45 42.01 -7.81
N ARG A 5 37.72 41.67 -8.04
CA ARG A 5 38.13 40.34 -8.48
C ARG A 5 37.89 39.29 -7.39
N GLY A 6 38.20 39.58 -6.13
CA GLY A 6 37.90 38.67 -5.03
C GLY A 6 36.40 38.41 -4.84
N ALA A 7 35.59 39.48 -4.91
CA ALA A 7 34.14 39.37 -4.85
C ALA A 7 33.54 38.58 -6.03
N ASN A 8 34.06 38.78 -7.22
CA ASN A 8 33.60 38.04 -8.41
C ASN A 8 34.01 36.57 -8.37
N ILE A 9 35.20 36.26 -7.88
CA ILE A 9 35.65 34.88 -7.68
C ILE A 9 34.76 34.18 -6.62
N ALA A 10 34.46 34.88 -5.54
CA ALA A 10 33.58 34.36 -4.49
C ALA A 10 32.16 34.10 -5.00
N ARG A 11 31.61 35.03 -5.81
CA ARG A 11 30.32 34.86 -6.47
C ARG A 11 30.31 33.67 -7.45
N LEU A 12 31.40 33.51 -8.23
CA LEU A 12 31.53 32.37 -9.13
C LEU A 12 31.56 31.03 -8.38
N LYS A 13 32.34 30.97 -7.28
CA LYS A 13 32.38 29.78 -6.42
C LYS A 13 31.02 29.47 -5.79
N GLN A 14 30.32 30.51 -5.33
CA GLN A 14 28.98 30.38 -4.77
C GLN A 14 28.00 29.89 -5.83
N ALA A 15 28.02 30.42 -7.06
CA ALA A 15 27.18 30.00 -8.14
C ALA A 15 27.43 28.53 -8.53
N LYS A 16 28.69 28.10 -8.60
CA LYS A 16 29.07 26.71 -8.85
C LYS A 16 28.59 25.78 -7.74
N ALA A 17 28.74 26.18 -6.48
CA ALA A 17 28.24 25.40 -5.34
C ALA A 17 26.71 25.26 -5.36
N GLN A 18 26.00 26.32 -5.74
CA GLN A 18 24.54 26.30 -5.89
C GLN A 18 24.11 25.41 -7.06
N GLU A 19 24.83 25.42 -8.18
CA GLU A 19 24.58 24.52 -9.32
C GLU A 19 24.75 23.06 -8.91
N GLU A 20 25.83 22.74 -8.22
CA GLU A 20 26.09 21.39 -7.72
C GLU A 20 25.03 20.93 -6.71
N GLN A 21 24.65 21.82 -5.79
CA GLN A 21 23.56 21.58 -4.85
C GLN A 21 22.23 21.32 -5.57
N ALA A 22 21.91 22.08 -6.60
CA ALA A 22 20.71 21.88 -7.42
C ALA A 22 20.73 20.52 -8.14
N LYS A 23 21.88 20.10 -8.68
CA LYS A 23 22.06 18.78 -9.31
C LYS A 23 21.82 17.64 -8.29
N ILE A 24 22.42 17.74 -7.10
CA ILE A 24 22.25 16.76 -6.03
C ILE A 24 20.78 16.71 -5.58
N GLN A 25 20.15 17.87 -5.44
CA GLN A 25 18.74 17.96 -5.06
C GLN A 25 17.82 17.34 -6.12
N PHE A 26 18.10 17.56 -7.40
CA PHE A 26 17.39 16.93 -8.51
C PHE A 26 17.55 15.40 -8.47
N GLN A 27 18.77 14.90 -8.32
CA GLN A 27 19.04 13.47 -8.20
C GLN A 27 18.32 12.85 -7.01
N THR A 28 18.35 13.51 -5.87
CA THR A 28 17.66 13.06 -4.65
C THR A 28 16.14 13.00 -4.87
N THR A 29 15.58 14.02 -5.52
CA THR A 29 14.16 14.07 -5.85
C THR A 29 13.77 12.95 -6.81
N LEU A 30 14.59 12.70 -7.83
CA LEU A 30 14.38 11.62 -8.79
C LEU A 30 14.41 10.24 -8.12
N LEU A 31 15.39 10.02 -7.23
CA LEU A 31 15.50 8.78 -6.46
C LEU A 31 14.29 8.58 -5.52
N LYS A 32 13.84 9.65 -4.86
CA LYS A 32 12.63 9.61 -4.03
C LYS A 32 11.39 9.25 -4.84
N ALA A 33 11.20 9.90 -5.98
CA ALA A 33 10.08 9.61 -6.88
C ALA A 33 10.11 8.15 -7.36
N GLY A 34 11.28 7.64 -7.74
CA GLY A 34 11.46 6.24 -8.12
C GLY A 34 11.13 5.27 -6.99
N ASN A 35 11.55 5.58 -5.77
CA ASN A 35 11.23 4.77 -4.59
C ASN A 35 9.74 4.80 -4.25
N GLU A 36 9.10 5.96 -4.35
CA GLU A 36 7.66 6.09 -4.12
C GLU A 36 6.84 5.24 -5.10
N VAL A 37 7.18 5.28 -6.38
CA VAL A 37 6.53 4.44 -7.41
C VAL A 37 6.79 2.96 -7.15
N SER A 38 8.02 2.58 -6.85
CA SER A 38 8.39 1.19 -6.55
C SER A 38 7.65 0.66 -5.33
N ASN A 39 7.59 1.44 -4.26
CA ASN A 39 6.87 1.07 -3.04
C ASN A 39 5.36 0.95 -3.29
N ALA A 40 4.78 1.87 -4.05
CA ALA A 40 3.37 1.85 -4.39
C ALA A 40 3.00 0.64 -5.26
N LEU A 41 3.85 0.27 -6.23
CA LEU A 41 3.69 -0.94 -7.04
C LEU A 41 3.79 -2.20 -6.20
N TYR A 42 4.77 -2.28 -5.31
CA TYR A 42 4.94 -3.41 -4.41
C TYR A 42 3.72 -3.57 -3.49
N GLN A 43 3.24 -2.46 -2.92
CA GLN A 43 2.07 -2.45 -2.06
C GLN A 43 0.80 -2.90 -2.81
N TYR A 44 0.62 -2.44 -4.05
CA TYR A 44 -0.48 -2.88 -4.90
C TYR A 44 -0.42 -4.38 -5.18
N GLN A 45 0.76 -4.90 -5.50
CA GLN A 45 0.95 -6.33 -5.75
C GLN A 45 0.67 -7.17 -4.50
N MET A 46 1.19 -6.74 -3.34
CA MET A 46 0.94 -7.41 -2.07
C MET A 46 -0.55 -7.45 -1.69
N THR A 47 -1.27 -6.35 -1.87
CA THR A 47 -2.71 -6.30 -1.59
C THR A 47 -3.52 -7.14 -2.58
N SER A 48 -3.07 -7.25 -3.83
CA SER A 48 -3.71 -8.12 -4.84
C SER A 48 -3.50 -9.60 -4.53
N ASP A 49 -2.31 -10.00 -4.15
CA ASP A 49 -2.00 -11.39 -3.75
C ASP A 49 -2.77 -11.77 -2.47
N LYS A 50 -2.84 -10.85 -1.51
CA LYS A 50 -3.60 -11.03 -0.28
C LYS A 50 -5.10 -11.23 -0.55
N ALA A 51 -5.66 -10.53 -1.53
CA ALA A 51 -7.07 -10.68 -1.92
C ALA A 51 -7.40 -12.10 -2.36
N VAL A 52 -6.54 -12.76 -3.13
CA VAL A 52 -6.71 -14.15 -3.57
C VAL A 52 -6.72 -15.11 -2.38
N SER A 53 -5.77 -14.98 -1.47
CA SER A 53 -5.70 -15.81 -0.25
C SER A 53 -6.90 -15.58 0.67
N ARG A 54 -7.38 -14.34 0.76
CA ARG A 54 -8.54 -13.99 1.57
C ARG A 54 -9.83 -14.58 1.02
N GLU A 55 -10.02 -14.56 -0.29
CA GLU A 55 -11.18 -15.20 -0.94
C GLU A 55 -11.23 -16.70 -0.62
N ILE A 56 -10.10 -17.40 -0.69
CA ILE A 56 -10.01 -18.81 -0.32
C ILE A 56 -10.39 -19.00 1.16
N GLN A 57 -9.92 -18.15 2.04
CA GLN A 57 -10.24 -18.21 3.48
C GLN A 57 -11.74 -17.99 3.74
N VAL A 58 -12.33 -16.97 3.11
CA VAL A 58 -13.76 -16.67 3.26
C VAL A 58 -14.62 -17.82 2.75
N ASN A 59 -14.29 -18.39 1.59
CA ASN A 59 -14.99 -19.54 1.03
C ASN A 59 -14.89 -20.79 1.92
N SER A 60 -13.71 -21.05 2.48
CA SER A 60 -13.49 -22.17 3.40
C SER A 60 -14.26 -21.98 4.72
N ALA A 61 -14.27 -20.76 5.28
CA ALA A 61 -15.02 -20.45 6.49
C ALA A 61 -16.53 -20.54 6.27
N ARG A 62 -17.02 -20.08 5.12
CA ARG A 62 -18.43 -20.21 4.75
C ARG A 62 -18.84 -21.67 4.67
N LYS A 63 -18.04 -22.49 3.98
CA LYS A 63 -18.32 -23.93 3.85
C LYS A 63 -18.31 -24.63 5.20
N ALA A 64 -17.36 -24.30 6.08
CA ALA A 64 -17.30 -24.83 7.43
C ALA A 64 -18.55 -24.46 8.25
N ALA A 65 -19.04 -23.22 8.14
CA ALA A 65 -20.27 -22.79 8.81
C ALA A 65 -21.49 -23.52 8.27
N GLU A 66 -21.63 -23.69 6.95
CA GLU A 66 -22.71 -24.43 6.32
C GLU A 66 -22.70 -25.90 6.75
N ASP A 67 -21.55 -26.57 6.68
CA ASP A 67 -21.37 -27.98 7.04
C ASP A 67 -21.67 -28.21 8.53
N THR A 68 -21.21 -27.33 9.41
CA THR A 68 -21.45 -27.42 10.86
C THR A 68 -22.94 -27.24 11.19
N LYS A 69 -23.61 -26.34 10.49
CA LYS A 69 -25.05 -26.14 10.63
C LYS A 69 -25.86 -27.38 10.17
N GLU A 70 -25.45 -28.01 9.09
CA GLU A 70 -26.04 -29.25 8.59
C GLU A 70 -25.83 -30.39 9.61
N LEU A 71 -24.63 -30.55 10.16
CA LEU A 71 -24.31 -31.51 11.23
C LEU A 71 -25.13 -31.25 12.48
N PHE A 72 -25.38 -29.99 12.83
CA PHE A 72 -26.26 -29.63 13.94
C PHE A 72 -27.70 -30.08 13.69
N ASN A 73 -28.22 -29.86 12.49
CA ASN A 73 -29.56 -30.30 12.11
C ASN A 73 -29.69 -31.81 12.14
N LEU A 74 -28.59 -32.55 11.90
CA LEU A 74 -28.54 -34.02 12.00
C LEU A 74 -28.30 -34.51 13.44
N GLY A 75 -28.11 -33.60 14.41
CA GLY A 75 -27.88 -33.91 15.81
C GLY A 75 -26.48 -34.37 16.16
N THR A 76 -25.50 -34.22 15.26
CA THR A 76 -24.10 -34.65 15.44
C THR A 76 -23.17 -33.54 15.85
N SER A 77 -23.61 -32.28 15.82
CA SER A 77 -22.86 -31.10 16.24
C SER A 77 -23.62 -30.33 17.32
N THR A 78 -22.91 -29.53 18.10
CA THR A 78 -23.48 -28.66 19.13
C THR A 78 -23.78 -27.26 18.57
N TYR A 79 -24.73 -26.59 19.24
CA TYR A 79 -25.03 -25.18 18.90
C TYR A 79 -23.82 -24.25 19.08
N LEU A 80 -22.95 -24.55 20.07
CA LEU A 80 -21.71 -23.80 20.28
C LEU A 80 -20.75 -23.92 19.09
N GLU A 81 -20.65 -25.10 18.48
CA GLU A 81 -19.83 -25.30 17.27
C GLU A 81 -20.39 -24.52 16.09
N VAL A 82 -21.71 -24.44 15.91
CA VAL A 82 -22.35 -23.61 14.89
C VAL A 82 -22.01 -22.14 15.12
N LEU A 83 -22.17 -21.63 16.34
CA LEU A 83 -21.84 -20.24 16.66
C LEU A 83 -20.36 -19.92 16.43
N SER A 84 -19.47 -20.83 16.78
CA SER A 84 -18.03 -20.68 16.56
C SER A 84 -17.68 -20.62 15.07
N ALA A 85 -18.29 -21.48 14.26
CA ALA A 85 -18.09 -21.50 12.82
C ALA A 85 -18.65 -20.22 12.15
N GLU A 86 -19.84 -19.78 12.56
CA GLU A 86 -20.44 -18.52 12.08
C GLU A 86 -19.60 -17.29 12.48
N GLN A 87 -19.06 -17.25 13.68
CA GLN A 87 -18.18 -16.19 14.13
C GLN A 87 -16.89 -16.14 13.31
N SER A 88 -16.31 -17.30 13.01
CA SER A 88 -15.12 -17.40 12.17
C SER A 88 -15.40 -16.92 10.73
N TYR A 89 -16.56 -17.28 10.17
CA TYR A 89 -16.98 -16.81 8.87
C TYR A 89 -17.18 -15.30 8.84
N LEU A 90 -17.89 -14.73 9.81
CA LEU A 90 -18.08 -13.29 9.94
C LEU A 90 -16.74 -12.55 10.07
N SER A 91 -15.82 -13.07 10.87
CA SER A 91 -14.49 -12.50 11.03
C SER A 91 -13.70 -12.49 9.72
N ALA A 92 -13.78 -13.57 8.93
CA ALA A 92 -13.17 -13.66 7.60
C ALA A 92 -13.76 -12.62 6.63
N GLN A 93 -15.09 -12.44 6.63
CA GLN A 93 -15.76 -11.43 5.81
C GLN A 93 -15.36 -9.99 6.20
N LEU A 94 -15.27 -9.68 7.48
CA LEU A 94 -14.82 -8.37 7.95
C LEU A 94 -13.37 -8.09 7.53
N SER A 95 -12.52 -9.12 7.57
CA SER A 95 -11.15 -9.01 7.08
C SER A 95 -11.08 -8.80 5.57
N GLU A 96 -11.97 -9.40 4.79
CA GLU A 96 -12.09 -9.20 3.35
C GLU A 96 -12.47 -7.75 3.00
N VAL A 97 -13.39 -7.15 3.76
CA VAL A 97 -13.76 -5.75 3.61
C VAL A 97 -12.56 -4.84 3.90
N ALA A 98 -11.82 -5.11 4.97
CA ALA A 98 -10.61 -4.35 5.31
C ALA A 98 -9.53 -4.49 4.21
N ASP A 99 -9.30 -5.69 3.70
CA ASP A 99 -8.35 -5.94 2.61
C ASP A 99 -8.76 -5.25 1.30
N THR A 100 -10.05 -5.17 1.02
CA THR A 100 -10.60 -4.43 -0.14
C THR A 100 -10.33 -2.93 0.00
N PHE A 101 -10.51 -2.39 1.19
CA PHE A 101 -10.20 -0.99 1.47
C PHE A 101 -8.70 -0.70 1.30
N ASP A 102 -7.83 -1.54 1.85
CA ASP A 102 -6.38 -1.41 1.71
C ASP A 102 -5.95 -1.47 0.23
N ARG A 103 -6.59 -2.33 -0.55
CA ARG A 103 -6.34 -2.43 -1.99
C ARG A 103 -6.76 -1.15 -2.72
N MET A 104 -7.91 -0.58 -2.41
CA MET A 104 -8.34 0.69 -2.98
C MET A 104 -7.37 1.82 -2.62
N GLN A 105 -6.91 1.87 -1.38
CA GLN A 105 -5.90 2.83 -0.95
C GLN A 105 -4.57 2.65 -1.70
N SER A 106 -4.14 1.41 -1.94
CA SER A 106 -2.93 1.14 -2.70
C SER A 106 -3.01 1.62 -4.15
N VAL A 107 -4.18 1.49 -4.78
CA VAL A 107 -4.44 2.03 -6.13
C VAL A 107 -4.34 3.55 -6.14
N ILE A 108 -4.95 4.22 -5.15
CA ILE A 108 -4.87 5.68 -5.02
C ILE A 108 -3.43 6.14 -4.80
N SER A 109 -2.68 5.47 -3.93
CA SER A 109 -1.28 5.76 -3.67
C SER A 109 -0.41 5.60 -4.93
N LEU A 110 -0.66 4.55 -5.71
CA LEU A 110 0.02 4.33 -6.98
C LEU A 110 -0.30 5.44 -7.98
N TYR A 111 -1.57 5.83 -8.10
CA TYR A 111 -2.00 6.93 -8.96
C TYR A 111 -1.32 8.24 -8.58
N GLN A 112 -1.24 8.56 -7.28
CA GLN A 112 -0.56 9.75 -6.78
C GLN A 112 0.96 9.69 -7.03
N ALA A 113 1.60 8.54 -6.81
CA ALA A 113 3.03 8.35 -7.04
C ALA A 113 3.41 8.53 -8.53
N LEU A 114 2.51 8.17 -9.43
CA LEU A 114 2.66 8.39 -10.89
C LEU A 114 2.36 9.82 -11.32
N GLY A 115 2.05 10.72 -10.39
CA GLY A 115 1.78 12.13 -10.64
C GLY A 115 0.32 12.45 -10.94
N GLY A 116 -0.59 11.53 -10.70
CA GLY A 116 -2.03 11.76 -10.81
C GLY A 116 -2.55 12.72 -9.75
N GLY A 117 -3.64 13.41 -10.06
CA GLY A 117 -4.30 14.34 -9.14
C GLY A 117 -3.63 15.71 -9.03
N ARG A 118 -2.62 15.99 -9.84
CA ARG A 118 -2.04 17.33 -9.98
C ARG A 118 -2.77 18.06 -11.10
N GLU A 119 -3.88 18.69 -10.77
CA GLU A 119 -4.45 19.71 -11.66
C GLU A 119 -3.52 20.93 -11.65
N LYS A 120 -3.23 21.45 -12.86
CA LYS A 120 -2.47 22.69 -13.03
C LYS A 120 -3.35 23.88 -12.69
#